data_0f9887a9287d79ae1864b0568d9142d0
#
_entry.id   0f9887a9287d79ae1864b0568d9142d0
#
_cell.length_a   1.000
_cell.length_b   1.000
_cell.length_c   1.000
_cell.angle_alpha   90.00
_cell.angle_beta   90.00
_cell.angle_gamma   90.00
#
_symmetry.space_group_name_H-M   'P 1'
#
loop_
_entity.id
_entity.type
_entity.pdbx_description
1 polymer ?
#
loop_
_entity_poly.entity_id
_entity_poly.type
_entity_poly.pdbx_seq_one_letter_code
_entity_poly.pdbx_strand_id
1 'polypeptide(L)'
;MTQPVRTAPTLTEVAAAAGVSRSTASRALNDSPRISEETKKRVRAAAKEVNFVPNARGRALAVGRTEIIAVLVTEPLSELFSDPTYSEFLSGITEELSESSYLPVILQASSTHERNRAREHFERRSFDAVIDVSP
;
A
#
# COMPACT_ATOMS: atom_id res chain seq x y z
N MET A 1 10.54 0.05 -22.57
CA MET A 1 10.04 -1.30 -22.90
C MET A 1 9.04 -1.71 -21.83
N THR A 2 7.78 -1.77 -22.18
CA THR A 2 6.72 -2.27 -21.29
C THR A 2 6.68 -3.78 -21.46
N GLN A 3 7.10 -4.52 -20.45
CA GLN A 3 6.84 -5.96 -20.42
C GLN A 3 5.34 -6.18 -20.24
N PRO A 4 4.75 -7.15 -20.94
CA PRO A 4 3.35 -7.49 -20.70
C PRO A 4 3.20 -7.92 -19.24
N VAL A 5 2.28 -7.29 -18.52
CA VAL A 5 1.95 -7.67 -17.15
C VAL A 5 1.44 -9.11 -17.21
N ARG A 6 2.23 -10.06 -16.72
CA ARG A 6 1.76 -11.43 -16.49
C ARG A 6 0.55 -11.35 -15.57
N THR A 7 -0.49 -12.08 -15.91
CA THR A 7 -1.66 -12.22 -15.04
C THR A 7 -1.18 -12.68 -13.67
N ALA A 8 -1.31 -11.82 -12.65
CA ALA A 8 -0.86 -12.15 -11.31
C ALA A 8 -1.66 -13.32 -10.76
N PRO A 9 -1.06 -14.22 -9.94
CA PRO A 9 -1.77 -15.29 -9.28
C PRO A 9 -2.95 -14.74 -8.47
N THR A 10 -4.04 -15.50 -8.40
CA THR A 10 -5.26 -15.10 -7.71
C THR A 10 -5.41 -15.79 -6.35
N LEU A 11 -6.23 -15.21 -5.49
CA LEU A 11 -6.61 -15.84 -4.22
C LEU A 11 -7.28 -17.21 -4.43
N THR A 12 -8.01 -17.36 -5.53
CA THR A 12 -8.65 -18.64 -5.92
C THR A 12 -7.61 -19.73 -6.17
N GLU A 13 -6.49 -19.39 -6.81
CA GLU A 13 -5.37 -20.32 -7.03
C GLU A 13 -4.70 -20.73 -5.70
N VAL A 14 -4.52 -19.78 -4.78
CA VAL A 14 -4.00 -20.08 -3.43
C VAL A 14 -4.95 -21.03 -2.69
N ALA A 15 -6.24 -20.76 -2.72
CA ALA A 15 -7.26 -21.60 -2.09
C ALA A 15 -7.25 -23.03 -2.64
N ALA A 16 -7.17 -23.17 -3.95
CA ALA A 16 -7.08 -24.48 -4.63
C ALA A 16 -5.80 -25.23 -4.20
N ALA A 17 -4.64 -24.57 -4.21
CA ALA A 17 -3.36 -25.15 -3.82
C ALA A 17 -3.34 -25.56 -2.33
N ALA A 18 -4.00 -24.81 -1.46
CA ALA A 18 -4.09 -25.12 -0.03
C ALA A 18 -5.22 -26.10 0.32
N GLY A 19 -6.11 -26.44 -0.61
CA GLY A 19 -7.27 -27.29 -0.38
C GLY A 19 -8.32 -26.67 0.56
N VAL A 20 -8.50 -25.36 0.51
CA VAL A 20 -9.47 -24.61 1.31
C VAL A 20 -10.38 -23.74 0.43
N SER A 21 -11.45 -23.21 1.03
CA SER A 21 -12.29 -22.21 0.35
C SER A 21 -11.54 -20.89 0.18
N ARG A 22 -11.98 -20.09 -0.80
CA ARG A 22 -11.44 -18.75 -1.03
C ARG A 22 -11.56 -17.86 0.21
N SER A 23 -12.69 -17.92 0.92
CA SER A 23 -12.89 -17.16 2.16
C SER A 23 -11.95 -17.61 3.28
N THR A 24 -11.69 -18.91 3.41
CA THR A 24 -10.71 -19.44 4.37
C THR A 24 -9.29 -18.99 4.02
N ALA A 25 -8.91 -19.04 2.74
CA ALA A 25 -7.62 -18.55 2.29
C ALA A 25 -7.45 -17.06 2.59
N SER A 26 -8.45 -16.23 2.31
CA SER A 26 -8.43 -14.80 2.63
C SER A 26 -8.25 -14.54 4.13
N ARG A 27 -9.03 -15.21 4.96
CA ARG A 27 -8.92 -15.08 6.44
C ARG A 27 -7.57 -15.55 6.96
N ALA A 28 -7.03 -16.63 6.42
CA ALA A 28 -5.73 -17.15 6.81
C ALA A 28 -4.60 -16.17 6.48
N LEU A 29 -4.62 -15.56 5.28
CA LEU A 29 -3.63 -14.57 4.87
C LEU A 29 -3.74 -13.25 5.63
N ASN A 30 -4.91 -12.91 6.14
CA ASN A 30 -5.17 -11.74 6.99
C ASN A 30 -5.03 -12.04 8.49
N ASP A 31 -4.46 -13.18 8.84
CA ASP A 31 -4.19 -13.58 10.22
C ASP A 31 -5.42 -13.62 11.15
N SER A 32 -6.58 -13.98 10.60
CA SER A 32 -7.82 -14.05 11.36
C SER A 32 -7.71 -15.06 12.50
N PRO A 33 -8.13 -14.71 13.73
CA PRO A 33 -8.12 -15.63 14.87
C PRO A 33 -9.10 -16.81 14.72
N ARG A 34 -10.01 -16.74 13.73
CA ARG A 34 -10.97 -17.83 13.42
C ARG A 34 -10.34 -18.97 12.65
N ILE A 35 -9.13 -18.82 12.15
CA ILE A 35 -8.39 -19.83 11.39
C ILE A 35 -7.29 -20.41 12.27
N SER A 36 -7.16 -21.75 12.27
CA SER A 36 -6.11 -22.43 13.02
C SER A 36 -4.72 -22.07 12.50
N GLU A 37 -3.71 -22.09 13.35
CA GLU A 37 -2.30 -21.84 12.96
C GLU A 37 -1.82 -22.83 11.89
N GLU A 38 -2.25 -24.07 11.96
CA GLU A 38 -1.96 -25.10 10.96
C GLU A 38 -2.50 -24.71 9.57
N THR A 39 -3.76 -24.29 9.51
CA THR A 39 -4.38 -23.84 8.26
C THR A 39 -3.72 -22.57 7.72
N LYS A 40 -3.42 -21.60 8.59
CA LYS A 40 -2.67 -20.39 8.20
C LYS A 40 -1.32 -20.73 7.58
N LYS A 41 -0.57 -21.63 8.21
CA LYS A 41 0.74 -22.08 7.72
C LYS A 41 0.62 -22.76 6.35
N ARG A 42 -0.37 -23.61 6.16
CA ARG A 42 -0.64 -24.29 4.89
C ARG A 42 -1.02 -23.29 3.77
N VAL A 43 -1.88 -22.33 4.07
CA VAL A 43 -2.28 -21.28 3.12
C VAL A 43 -1.10 -20.37 2.75
N ARG A 44 -0.28 -19.97 3.71
CA ARG A 44 0.93 -19.16 3.46
C ARG A 44 1.94 -19.90 2.59
N ALA A 45 2.13 -21.19 2.83
CA ALA A 45 2.99 -22.03 1.99
C ALA A 45 2.46 -22.12 0.55
N ALA A 46 1.16 -22.32 0.37
CA ALA A 46 0.51 -22.36 -0.92
C ALA A 46 0.63 -21.01 -1.66
N ALA A 47 0.45 -19.89 -0.97
CA ALA A 47 0.62 -18.55 -1.52
C ALA A 47 2.05 -18.34 -2.04
N LYS A 48 3.04 -18.76 -1.28
CA LYS A 48 4.46 -18.69 -1.69
C LYS A 48 4.75 -19.58 -2.90
N GLU A 49 4.20 -20.78 -2.94
CA GLU A 49 4.36 -21.72 -4.05
C GLU A 49 3.84 -21.16 -5.37
N VAL A 50 2.67 -20.52 -5.36
CA VAL A 50 2.06 -19.89 -6.54
C VAL A 50 2.55 -18.46 -6.80
N ASN A 51 3.48 -17.96 -6.01
CA ASN A 51 3.96 -16.57 -6.05
C ASN A 51 2.85 -15.53 -5.90
N PHE A 52 1.86 -15.81 -5.05
CA PHE A 52 0.78 -14.88 -4.75
C PHE A 52 1.26 -13.84 -3.74
N VAL A 53 1.09 -12.58 -4.10
CA VAL A 53 1.26 -11.43 -3.19
C VAL A 53 -0.13 -10.84 -2.94
N PRO A 54 -0.58 -10.73 -1.67
CA PRO A 54 -1.87 -10.15 -1.34
C PRO A 54 -2.02 -8.76 -1.97
N ASN A 55 -3.16 -8.52 -2.62
CA ASN A 55 -3.45 -7.22 -3.19
C ASN A 55 -3.58 -6.19 -2.06
N ALA A 56 -2.82 -5.11 -2.15
CA ALA A 56 -2.85 -4.02 -1.15
C ALA A 56 -4.26 -3.47 -0.91
N ARG A 57 -5.10 -3.40 -1.94
CA ARG A 57 -6.50 -2.96 -1.82
C ARG A 57 -7.35 -3.94 -1.02
N GLY A 58 -7.20 -5.24 -1.25
CA GLY A 58 -7.90 -6.27 -0.49
C GLY A 58 -7.46 -6.29 0.96
N ARG A 59 -6.17 -6.11 1.22
CA ARG A 59 -5.62 -5.99 2.56
C ARG A 59 -6.11 -4.72 3.27
N ALA A 60 -6.13 -3.58 2.59
CA ALA A 60 -6.64 -2.33 3.12
C ALA A 60 -8.10 -2.43 3.56
N LEU A 61 -8.94 -3.11 2.77
CA LEU A 61 -10.34 -3.36 3.12
C LEU A 61 -10.48 -4.28 4.34
N ALA A 62 -9.65 -5.31 4.45
CA ALA A 62 -9.71 -6.27 5.55
C ALA A 62 -9.18 -5.71 6.88
N VAL A 63 -8.14 -4.86 6.82
CA VAL A 63 -7.45 -4.30 8.01
C VAL A 63 -7.95 -2.89 8.33
N GLY A 64 -8.64 -2.22 7.40
CA GLY A 64 -9.10 -0.83 7.54
C GLY A 64 -7.97 0.21 7.50
N ARG A 65 -6.79 -0.17 6.96
CA ARG A 65 -5.62 0.69 6.81
C ARG A 65 -5.04 0.55 5.42
N THR A 66 -4.62 1.65 4.81
CA THR A 66 -3.96 1.64 3.51
C THR A 66 -2.45 1.40 3.62
N GLU A 67 -1.88 1.64 4.79
CA GLU A 67 -0.43 1.66 5.03
C GLU A 67 0.30 2.67 4.13
N ILE A 68 -0.39 3.74 3.74
CA ILE A 68 0.15 4.85 2.96
C ILE A 68 0.07 6.13 3.78
N ILE A 69 1.17 6.88 3.79
CA ILE A 69 1.23 8.25 4.31
C ILE A 69 1.47 9.18 3.13
N ALA A 70 0.57 10.14 2.91
CA ALA A 70 0.77 11.15 1.88
C ALA A 70 1.66 12.27 2.42
N VAL A 71 2.67 12.64 1.66
CA VAL A 71 3.47 13.85 1.88
C VAL A 71 2.94 14.92 0.93
N LEU A 72 2.19 15.87 1.47
CA LEU A 72 1.56 16.93 0.70
C LEU A 72 2.57 18.03 0.41
N VAL A 73 2.70 18.37 -0.87
CA VAL A 73 3.58 19.41 -1.39
C VAL A 73 2.76 20.36 -2.25
N THR A 74 2.79 21.64 -1.92
CA THR A 74 2.04 22.68 -2.66
C THR A 74 2.89 23.41 -3.70
N GLU A 75 4.20 23.24 -3.61
CA GLU A 75 5.16 23.83 -4.58
C GLU A 75 5.39 22.90 -5.78
N PRO A 76 5.80 23.44 -6.94
CA PRO A 76 6.21 22.62 -8.07
C PRO A 76 7.39 21.71 -7.71
N LEU A 77 7.41 20.48 -8.26
CA LEU A 77 8.50 19.53 -8.00
C LEU A 77 9.89 20.07 -8.35
N SER A 78 9.99 20.99 -9.32
CA SER A 78 11.26 21.66 -9.66
C SER A 78 11.81 22.50 -8.50
N GLU A 79 10.93 23.09 -7.70
CA GLU A 79 11.31 23.87 -6.52
C GLU A 79 11.64 22.94 -5.35
N LEU A 80 10.85 21.91 -5.17
CA LEU A 80 11.09 20.85 -4.16
C LEU A 80 12.52 20.29 -4.25
N PHE A 81 12.99 19.99 -5.46
CA PHE A 81 14.33 19.43 -5.66
C PHE A 81 15.46 20.49 -5.65
N SER A 82 15.10 21.75 -5.71
CA SER A 82 16.07 22.87 -5.67
C SER A 82 16.34 23.37 -4.26
N ASP A 83 15.44 23.15 -3.33
CA ASP A 83 15.57 23.57 -1.93
C ASP A 83 16.04 22.38 -1.07
N PRO A 84 17.23 22.47 -0.45
CA PRO A 84 17.77 21.43 0.43
C PRO A 84 16.83 21.07 1.60
N THR A 85 16.02 22.01 2.07
CA THR A 85 15.08 21.81 3.18
C THR A 85 14.11 20.67 2.89
N TYR A 86 13.56 20.63 1.68
CA TYR A 86 12.64 19.55 1.29
C TYR A 86 13.32 18.19 1.21
N SER A 87 14.56 18.15 0.75
CA SER A 87 15.32 16.89 0.72
C SER A 87 15.62 16.36 2.11
N GLU A 88 15.90 17.24 3.07
CA GLU A 88 16.08 16.87 4.48
C GLU A 88 14.78 16.34 5.11
N PHE A 89 13.65 17.01 4.86
CA PHE A 89 12.33 16.52 5.28
C PHE A 89 12.00 15.14 4.72
N LEU A 90 12.17 14.96 3.42
CA LEU A 90 11.88 13.67 2.78
C LEU A 90 12.80 12.56 3.28
N SER A 91 14.07 12.87 3.51
CA SER A 91 15.03 11.92 4.09
C SER A 91 14.60 11.50 5.49
N GLY A 92 14.26 12.47 6.36
CA GLY A 92 13.79 12.19 7.72
C GLY A 92 12.51 11.35 7.75
N ILE A 93 11.53 11.67 6.89
CA ILE A 93 10.29 10.88 6.77
C ILE A 93 10.60 9.45 6.31
N THR A 94 11.45 9.30 5.30
CA THR A 94 11.81 7.99 4.76
C THR A 94 12.57 7.16 5.78
N GLU A 95 13.49 7.76 6.51
CA GLU A 95 14.26 7.11 7.57
C GLU A 95 13.35 6.63 8.71
N GLU A 96 12.46 7.49 9.21
CA GLU A 96 11.51 7.15 10.27
C GLU A 96 10.56 6.02 9.86
N LEU A 97 10.13 6.00 8.61
CA LEU A 97 9.19 4.98 8.11
C LEU A 97 9.87 3.69 7.65
N SER A 98 11.21 3.65 7.57
CA SER A 98 11.96 2.54 6.98
C SER A 98 11.72 1.18 7.66
N GLU A 99 11.49 1.16 8.96
CA GLU A 99 11.20 -0.04 9.74
C GLU A 99 9.70 -0.30 9.94
N SER A 100 8.85 0.56 9.38
CA SER A 100 7.39 0.43 9.43
C SER A 100 6.82 -0.26 8.19
N SER A 101 5.53 -0.61 8.23
CA SER A 101 4.81 -1.06 7.03
C SER A 101 4.33 0.09 6.15
N TYR A 102 4.50 1.34 6.58
CA TYR A 102 4.00 2.51 5.88
C TYR A 102 4.87 2.92 4.70
N LEU A 103 4.22 3.23 3.59
CA LEU A 103 4.85 3.75 2.38
C LEU A 103 4.57 5.26 2.26
N PRO A 104 5.60 6.12 2.20
CA PRO A 104 5.41 7.53 1.91
C PRO A 104 5.12 7.73 0.41
N VAL A 105 4.12 8.55 0.10
CA VAL A 105 3.74 8.91 -1.27
C VAL A 105 3.67 10.43 -1.38
N ILE A 106 4.36 11.01 -2.36
CA ILE A 106 4.29 12.45 -2.61
C ILE A 106 2.94 12.78 -3.28
N LEU A 107 2.19 13.65 -2.64
CA LEU A 107 0.93 14.18 -3.13
C LEU A 107 1.13 15.64 -3.52
N GLN A 108 1.29 15.89 -4.81
CA GLN A 108 1.48 17.24 -5.33
C GLN A 108 0.14 17.98 -5.47
N ALA A 109 0.12 19.25 -5.04
CA ALA A 109 -1.04 20.13 -5.09
C ALA A 109 -0.67 21.57 -5.49
N SER A 110 0.27 21.74 -6.41
CA SER A 110 0.77 23.05 -6.87
C SER A 110 -0.20 23.74 -7.83
N SER A 111 -0.94 22.99 -8.64
CA SER A 111 -1.93 23.51 -9.59
C SER A 111 -3.35 23.25 -9.12
N THR A 112 -4.33 23.96 -9.72
CA THR A 112 -5.76 23.72 -9.47
C THR A 112 -6.18 22.29 -9.79
N HIS A 113 -5.66 21.72 -10.86
CA HIS A 113 -5.93 20.34 -11.24
C HIS A 113 -5.40 19.35 -10.19
N GLU A 114 -4.18 19.54 -9.74
CA GLU A 114 -3.56 18.71 -8.72
C GLU A 114 -4.26 18.82 -7.36
N ARG A 115 -4.66 20.03 -6.96
CA ARG A 115 -5.48 20.24 -5.75
C ARG A 115 -6.81 19.49 -5.80
N ASN A 116 -7.47 19.48 -6.95
CA ASN A 116 -8.72 18.72 -7.12
C ASN A 116 -8.47 17.21 -7.02
N ARG A 117 -7.41 16.69 -7.63
CA ARG A 117 -7.01 15.28 -7.51
C ARG A 117 -6.65 14.92 -6.08
N ALA A 118 -5.91 15.77 -5.38
CA ALA A 118 -5.58 15.57 -3.97
C ALA A 118 -6.85 15.46 -3.13
N ARG A 119 -7.82 16.37 -3.34
CA ARG A 119 -9.12 16.34 -2.65
C ARG A 119 -9.85 15.01 -2.88
N GLU A 120 -9.91 14.51 -4.12
CA GLU A 120 -10.52 13.22 -4.42
C GLU A 120 -9.85 12.06 -3.66
N HIS A 121 -8.53 12.08 -3.52
CA HIS A 121 -7.81 11.08 -2.74
C HIS A 121 -8.12 11.17 -1.25
N PHE A 122 -8.29 12.39 -0.70
CA PHE A 122 -8.77 12.59 0.66
C PHE A 122 -10.18 12.00 0.87
N GLU A 123 -11.10 12.31 -0.02
CA GLU A 123 -12.49 11.84 0.05
C GLU A 123 -12.58 10.32 -0.04
N ARG A 124 -11.74 9.71 -0.89
CA ARG A 124 -11.64 8.24 -1.05
C ARG A 124 -10.84 7.54 0.04
N ARG A 125 -10.30 8.27 1.00
CA ARG A 125 -9.43 7.72 2.06
C ARG A 125 -8.28 6.87 1.50
N SER A 126 -7.58 7.41 0.48
CA SER A 126 -6.50 6.70 -0.22
C SER A 126 -5.24 6.52 0.63
N PHE A 127 -5.15 7.18 1.79
CA PHE A 127 -4.02 7.13 2.72
C PHE A 127 -4.51 7.27 4.16
N ASP A 128 -3.70 6.81 5.11
CA ASP A 128 -4.05 6.78 6.54
C ASP A 128 -3.71 8.10 7.24
N ALA A 129 -2.71 8.81 6.76
CA ALA A 129 -2.27 10.10 7.30
C ALA A 129 -1.67 10.99 6.21
N VAL A 130 -1.55 12.27 6.52
CA VAL A 130 -0.93 13.27 5.66
C VAL A 130 0.10 14.04 6.47
N ILE A 131 1.29 14.19 5.90
CA ILE A 131 2.31 15.12 6.39
C ILE A 131 2.32 16.30 5.42
N ASP A 132 1.99 17.47 5.93
CA ASP A 132 2.05 18.71 5.14
C ASP A 132 3.43 19.35 5.31
N VAL A 133 4.18 19.42 4.21
CA VAL A 133 5.52 20.04 4.15
C VAL A 133 5.48 21.36 3.39
N SER A 134 4.30 21.93 3.21
CA SER A 134 4.15 23.23 2.57
C SER A 134 4.73 24.35 3.44
N PRO A 135 5.32 25.38 2.81
CA PRO A 135 5.88 26.52 3.52
C PRO A 135 4.81 27.39 4.21
#